data_6f162d0e104072367a46bae9d8b699f1
#
_entry.id   6f162d0e104072367a46bae9d8b699f1
#
_cell.length_a   1.000
_cell.length_b   1.000
_cell.length_c   1.000
_cell.angle_alpha   90.00
_cell.angle_beta   90.00
_cell.angle_gamma   90.00
#
_symmetry.space_group_name_H-M   'P 1'
#
loop_
_entity.id
_entity.type
_entity.pdbx_description
1 polymer ?
#
loop_
_entity_poly.entity_id
_entity_poly.type
_entity_poly.pdbx_seq_one_letter_code
_entity_poly.pdbx_strand_id
1 'polypeptide(L)'
;MNRRTLFLEAGIWILFFALLVPAGVVGWAIGRSSAHGTTTTVLGEPAAASTWQLPNGDLFNTRRAAGSSITSANIGSLGVAWTMPLTASSVYGSFAANPVVDESGNVYLQDLESNVFAVDGKSGRVLWTHKYDSKDIGPNGVTYDAGKLYGATAKFAFALDATTGKEIWRNAQLVPRLLQHGGGELASGFGIDIQPQVANGTVYLASAALLGGGFAYALDAATGKQRWLFDTVTGPEQGSIIGGGAWNAPAVAPDGTVYFGTGNMYQPAAVGLAHPGKRLYTDSTVALDGKTGKLHWYYQGVPNDFHDWDMQLSPIYATDGKRNLIVDAGKMGYVYAMDAGTGRLVWKTKVGVHNGHDEDGLRSLHHQLKLKFPLTVEPGIVGGVETNMAVADGVVYVPVANLASVWDKPTTGLGGANFGEGKGELVALALGTGRVLWDTKLPQMPDGDATVVNDLVLTTTFDGFVLAFNRSTGAIVWKQKLPAFTNAPIAVVGDTLITAASFPGGKGQTTQVVAFRLGAHGSFSDGGGTKMATGGTANGAAVFAANCASCHTLKAAHATGAAGPNLDQLRPPESVVARQVTNGGGGMPAFGGRLTQTQIAAVAHYVAATAGK
;
A
#
# COMPACT_ATOMS: atom_id res chain seq x y z
N MET A 1 62.53 -12.55 -20.43
CA MET A 1 62.90 -13.91 -20.88
C MET A 1 61.68 -14.76 -20.85
N ASN A 2 61.00 -14.97 -22.01
CA ASN A 2 60.99 -16.14 -22.89
C ASN A 2 60.56 -17.43 -22.18
N ARG A 3 59.59 -18.22 -22.58
CA ARG A 3 59.00 -18.65 -23.87
C ARG A 3 57.73 -19.48 -23.53
N ARG A 4 56.61 -19.33 -24.21
CA ARG A 4 56.11 -20.10 -25.39
C ARG A 4 55.63 -21.54 -25.07
N THR A 5 54.33 -21.75 -25.20
CA THR A 5 53.52 -22.46 -26.22
C THR A 5 53.66 -23.97 -26.26
N LEU A 6 52.56 -24.72 -26.26
CA LEU A 6 52.13 -25.54 -27.41
C LEU A 6 50.77 -26.25 -27.16
N PHE A 7 49.99 -26.28 -28.21
CA PHE A 7 48.74 -27.01 -28.52
C PHE A 7 48.83 -28.53 -28.40
N LEU A 8 47.71 -29.23 -28.25
CA LEU A 8 47.32 -30.30 -29.15
C LEU A 8 45.86 -30.72 -28.95
N GLU A 9 45.18 -30.87 -30.08
CA GLU A 9 43.81 -31.33 -30.35
C GLU A 9 43.68 -32.85 -30.33
N ALA A 10 42.41 -33.27 -30.52
CA ALA A 10 41.84 -34.54 -31.01
C ALA A 10 41.28 -35.46 -29.92
N GLY A 11 40.14 -36.08 -30.06
CA GLY A 11 39.31 -36.35 -31.19
C GLY A 11 38.06 -37.18 -30.73
N ILE A 12 37.09 -37.12 -31.55
CA ILE A 12 35.80 -37.76 -31.66
C ILE A 12 35.77 -39.28 -31.37
N TRP A 13 34.69 -39.79 -30.69
CA TRP A 13 34.05 -41.05 -31.04
C TRP A 13 32.56 -41.07 -30.63
N ILE A 14 31.70 -41.20 -31.68
CA ILE A 14 30.28 -41.53 -31.64
C ILE A 14 30.13 -43.04 -31.53
N LEU A 15 29.22 -43.54 -30.68
CA LEU A 15 28.73 -44.91 -30.79
C LEU A 15 27.23 -44.95 -30.57
N PHE A 16 26.53 -45.21 -31.69
CA PHE A 16 25.14 -45.68 -31.77
C PHE A 16 25.05 -47.12 -31.27
N PHE A 17 24.03 -47.42 -30.46
CA PHE A 17 23.49 -48.80 -30.39
C PHE A 17 21.96 -48.72 -30.51
N ALA A 18 21.48 -49.19 -31.62
CA ALA A 18 20.09 -49.60 -31.85
C ALA A 18 19.94 -51.09 -31.47
N LEU A 19 18.90 -51.45 -30.77
CA LEU A 19 18.44 -52.86 -30.70
C LEU A 19 16.92 -52.93 -30.77
N LEU A 20 16.53 -53.89 -31.58
CA LEU A 20 15.25 -54.19 -32.17
C LEU A 20 14.24 -54.83 -31.22
N VAL A 21 12.99 -54.63 -31.59
CA VAL A 21 11.69 -55.19 -31.16
C VAL A 21 11.66 -56.74 -31.23
N PRO A 22 10.74 -57.43 -30.47
CA PRO A 22 9.70 -58.09 -31.24
C PRO A 22 8.25 -57.80 -30.77
N ALA A 23 7.40 -57.81 -31.79
CA ALA A 23 5.97 -57.71 -31.73
C ALA A 23 5.28 -58.96 -31.18
N GLY A 24 4.22 -58.74 -30.44
CA GLY A 24 3.24 -59.77 -30.07
C GLY A 24 1.84 -59.19 -30.20
N VAL A 25 1.10 -59.74 -31.15
CA VAL A 25 -0.30 -59.45 -31.48
C VAL A 25 -1.19 -60.28 -30.55
N VAL A 26 -2.31 -59.73 -30.05
CA VAL A 26 -3.70 -60.21 -30.11
C VAL A 26 -4.57 -59.50 -29.04
N GLY A 27 -5.72 -59.02 -29.47
CA GLY A 27 -6.88 -58.82 -28.61
C GLY A 27 -7.70 -57.55 -28.84
N TRP A 28 -8.69 -57.65 -29.70
CA TRP A 28 -9.75 -56.63 -29.88
C TRP A 28 -10.63 -56.56 -28.64
N ALA A 29 -10.79 -55.35 -28.07
CA ALA A 29 -11.94 -55.00 -27.27
C ALA A 29 -12.33 -53.54 -27.60
N ILE A 30 -13.52 -53.38 -28.20
CA ILE A 30 -14.12 -52.07 -28.50
C ILE A 30 -14.59 -51.48 -27.16
N GLY A 31 -13.83 -50.54 -26.63
CA GLY A 31 -14.23 -49.68 -25.53
C GLY A 31 -14.37 -48.24 -26.03
N ARG A 32 -15.56 -47.69 -25.92
CA ARG A 32 -15.83 -46.27 -26.24
C ARG A 32 -14.88 -45.39 -25.43
N SER A 33 -13.95 -44.72 -26.08
CA SER A 33 -13.12 -43.66 -25.51
C SER A 33 -13.97 -42.42 -25.36
N SER A 34 -14.38 -42.11 -24.15
CA SER A 34 -14.77 -40.78 -23.75
C SER A 34 -13.52 -39.90 -23.85
N ALA A 35 -13.56 -38.92 -24.74
CA ALA A 35 -12.54 -37.87 -24.83
C ALA A 35 -12.44 -37.16 -23.49
N HIS A 36 -11.38 -37.46 -22.73
CA HIS A 36 -10.94 -36.58 -21.64
C HIS A 36 -10.34 -35.35 -22.32
N GLY A 37 -11.14 -34.31 -22.40
CA GLY A 37 -10.61 -32.97 -22.63
C GLY A 37 -9.63 -32.67 -21.50
N THR A 38 -8.37 -32.53 -21.81
CA THR A 38 -7.38 -31.90 -20.95
C THR A 38 -7.83 -30.43 -20.80
N THR A 39 -8.59 -30.18 -19.74
CA THR A 39 -8.82 -28.83 -19.25
C THR A 39 -7.45 -28.34 -18.80
N THR A 40 -6.83 -27.49 -19.60
CA THR A 40 -5.68 -26.71 -19.18
C THR A 40 -6.21 -25.81 -18.06
N THR A 41 -5.93 -26.17 -16.81
CA THR A 41 -6.22 -25.32 -15.67
C THR A 41 -5.35 -24.08 -15.85
N VAL A 42 -5.97 -22.98 -16.23
CA VAL A 42 -5.33 -21.66 -16.23
C VAL A 42 -5.01 -21.38 -14.77
N LEU A 43 -3.74 -21.51 -14.39
CA LEU A 43 -3.24 -21.16 -13.08
C LEU A 43 -3.51 -19.68 -12.89
N GLY A 44 -4.43 -19.31 -11.98
CA GLY A 44 -4.71 -17.91 -11.65
C GLY A 44 -6.17 -17.53 -11.47
N GLU A 45 -7.15 -18.45 -11.61
CA GLU A 45 -8.51 -18.17 -11.18
C GLU A 45 -8.76 -18.75 -9.80
N PRO A 46 -8.93 -17.92 -8.75
CA PRO A 46 -9.38 -18.43 -7.46
C PRO A 46 -10.75 -19.06 -7.64
N ALA A 47 -10.96 -20.24 -7.05
CA ALA A 47 -12.28 -20.86 -6.96
C ALA A 47 -13.27 -19.84 -6.39
N ALA A 48 -14.54 -19.91 -6.83
CA ALA A 48 -15.62 -19.01 -6.38
C ALA A 48 -15.74 -19.07 -4.84
N ALA A 49 -15.01 -18.21 -4.14
CA ALA A 49 -15.06 -18.07 -2.70
C ALA A 49 -15.90 -16.84 -2.35
N SER A 50 -16.89 -17.02 -1.46
CA SER A 50 -17.63 -15.92 -0.85
C SER A 50 -16.85 -15.28 0.30
N THR A 51 -15.54 -15.16 0.18
CA THR A 51 -14.63 -14.71 1.24
C THR A 51 -13.65 -13.67 0.69
N TRP A 52 -13.08 -12.87 1.59
CA TRP A 52 -11.98 -11.94 1.31
C TRP A 52 -10.98 -11.99 2.49
N GLN A 53 -10.27 -13.10 2.60
CA GLN A 53 -9.47 -13.43 3.79
C GLN A 53 -8.09 -12.77 3.82
N LEU A 54 -7.59 -12.42 2.64
CA LEU A 54 -6.25 -11.87 2.42
C LEU A 54 -6.32 -10.38 2.07
N PRO A 55 -5.24 -9.62 2.22
CA PRO A 55 -5.24 -8.16 2.02
C PRO A 55 -5.84 -7.73 0.68
N ASN A 56 -5.47 -8.41 -0.39
CA ASN A 56 -5.88 -8.11 -1.76
C ASN A 56 -6.76 -9.22 -2.36
N GLY A 57 -7.47 -9.97 -1.51
CA GLY A 57 -8.42 -11.01 -1.89
C GLY A 57 -7.77 -12.38 -2.10
N ASP A 58 -6.55 -12.46 -2.62
CA ASP A 58 -5.82 -13.70 -2.86
C ASP A 58 -4.30 -13.55 -2.66
N LEU A 59 -3.57 -14.67 -2.73
CA LEU A 59 -2.10 -14.70 -2.57
C LEU A 59 -1.35 -13.96 -3.70
N PHE A 60 -2.01 -13.73 -4.81
CA PHE A 60 -1.44 -13.11 -6.00
C PHE A 60 -1.66 -11.60 -6.06
N ASN A 61 -2.39 -11.05 -5.08
CA ASN A 61 -2.80 -9.65 -4.99
C ASN A 61 -3.66 -9.18 -6.18
N THR A 62 -4.48 -10.05 -6.76
CA THR A 62 -5.26 -9.70 -7.97
C THR A 62 -6.39 -8.72 -7.72
N ARG A 63 -6.87 -8.57 -6.49
CA ARG A 63 -8.01 -7.73 -6.10
C ARG A 63 -9.27 -8.03 -6.94
N ARG A 64 -9.45 -9.29 -7.27
CA ARG A 64 -10.62 -9.81 -7.99
C ARG A 64 -11.58 -10.44 -7.00
N ALA A 65 -12.77 -9.86 -6.86
CA ALA A 65 -13.85 -10.44 -6.07
C ALA A 65 -14.54 -11.57 -6.84
N ALA A 66 -14.23 -12.81 -6.48
CA ALA A 66 -14.88 -13.98 -7.06
C ALA A 66 -16.23 -14.27 -6.39
N GLY A 67 -17.18 -14.82 -7.14
CA GLY A 67 -18.48 -15.27 -6.60
C GLY A 67 -19.42 -14.15 -6.13
N SER A 68 -19.15 -12.89 -6.48
CA SER A 68 -20.05 -11.78 -6.19
C SER A 68 -21.25 -11.75 -7.13
N SER A 69 -22.39 -11.31 -6.61
CA SER A 69 -23.62 -11.06 -7.39
C SER A 69 -23.74 -9.60 -7.89
N ILE A 70 -22.80 -8.72 -7.52
CA ILE A 70 -22.80 -7.31 -7.91
C ILE A 70 -22.34 -7.17 -9.37
N THR A 71 -23.16 -6.53 -10.20
CA THR A 71 -22.91 -6.28 -11.63
C THR A 71 -23.35 -4.86 -12.01
N SER A 72 -23.00 -4.41 -13.21
CA SER A 72 -23.48 -3.12 -13.73
C SER A 72 -25.01 -3.05 -13.81
N ALA A 73 -25.68 -4.18 -13.96
CA ALA A 73 -27.16 -4.23 -14.05
C ALA A 73 -27.86 -4.01 -12.71
N ASN A 74 -27.22 -4.31 -11.57
CA ASN A 74 -27.86 -4.25 -10.25
C ASN A 74 -27.15 -3.34 -9.24
N ILE A 75 -25.96 -2.82 -9.53
CA ILE A 75 -25.20 -1.98 -8.60
C ILE A 75 -25.97 -0.74 -8.13
N GLY A 76 -26.92 -0.25 -8.93
CA GLY A 76 -27.81 0.86 -8.57
C GLY A 76 -28.72 0.55 -7.37
N SER A 77 -28.89 -0.72 -6.99
CA SER A 77 -29.64 -1.15 -5.80
C SER A 77 -28.77 -1.28 -4.55
N LEU A 78 -27.48 -0.98 -4.60
CA LEU A 78 -26.64 -0.93 -3.40
C LEU A 78 -27.12 0.19 -2.47
N GLY A 79 -27.42 -0.17 -1.24
CA GLY A 79 -27.73 0.77 -0.17
C GLY A 79 -26.92 0.44 1.08
N VAL A 80 -26.89 1.34 2.05
CA VAL A 80 -26.21 1.13 3.32
C VAL A 80 -26.86 -0.04 4.06
N ALA A 81 -26.12 -1.11 4.32
CA ALA A 81 -26.56 -2.24 5.12
C ALA A 81 -26.28 -2.00 6.61
N TRP A 82 -25.08 -1.53 6.92
CA TRP A 82 -24.67 -1.15 8.27
C TRP A 82 -23.48 -0.20 8.22
N THR A 83 -23.24 0.44 9.35
CA THR A 83 -22.06 1.29 9.58
C THR A 83 -21.47 1.00 10.94
N MET A 84 -20.17 1.20 11.08
CA MET A 84 -19.44 1.14 12.35
C MET A 84 -18.63 2.42 12.52
N PRO A 85 -18.94 3.27 13.52
CA PRO A 85 -18.16 4.49 13.79
C PRO A 85 -16.68 4.18 14.08
N LEU A 86 -15.79 5.04 13.58
CA LEU A 86 -14.35 4.98 13.82
C LEU A 86 -13.96 6.16 14.71
N THR A 87 -13.17 5.89 15.76
CA THR A 87 -12.70 6.90 16.72
C THR A 87 -11.19 7.13 16.65
N ALA A 88 -10.47 6.23 15.97
CA ALA A 88 -9.02 6.36 15.79
C ALA A 88 -8.65 7.66 15.09
N SER A 89 -7.49 8.20 15.41
CA SER A 89 -6.97 9.43 14.83
C SER A 89 -5.48 9.31 14.54
N SER A 90 -5.13 9.40 13.26
CA SER A 90 -3.77 9.40 12.75
C SER A 90 -3.59 10.52 11.71
N VAL A 91 -2.37 10.67 11.21
CA VAL A 91 -2.04 11.62 10.13
C VAL A 91 -2.83 11.31 8.86
N TYR A 92 -3.06 10.03 8.58
CA TYR A 92 -3.79 9.56 7.40
C TYR A 92 -5.24 9.14 7.71
N GLY A 93 -5.84 9.71 8.76
CA GLY A 93 -7.25 9.51 9.08
C GLY A 93 -7.48 8.48 10.18
N SER A 94 -8.57 7.74 10.08
CA SER A 94 -9.01 6.76 11.10
C SER A 94 -8.82 5.31 10.66
N PHE A 95 -8.72 5.08 9.33
CA PHE A 95 -8.72 3.75 8.75
C PHE A 95 -8.12 3.76 7.33
N ALA A 96 -7.19 2.86 7.05
CA ALA A 96 -6.57 2.70 5.74
C ALA A 96 -6.33 1.20 5.40
N ALA A 97 -6.92 0.30 6.19
CA ALA A 97 -6.75 -1.15 6.06
C ALA A 97 -7.66 -1.76 4.98
N ASN A 98 -7.22 -2.87 4.38
CA ASN A 98 -8.16 -3.72 3.66
C ASN A 98 -9.03 -4.50 4.67
N PRO A 99 -10.37 -4.40 4.62
CA PRO A 99 -11.23 -5.30 5.37
C PRO A 99 -10.99 -6.75 4.96
N VAL A 100 -10.99 -7.69 5.90
CA VAL A 100 -10.98 -9.13 5.57
C VAL A 100 -12.27 -9.79 6.07
N VAL A 101 -12.73 -10.80 5.32
CA VAL A 101 -14.01 -11.48 5.58
C VAL A 101 -13.78 -12.99 5.56
N ASP A 102 -14.14 -13.68 6.66
CA ASP A 102 -14.03 -15.13 6.78
C ASP A 102 -15.17 -15.90 6.11
N GLU A 103 -15.12 -17.21 6.17
CA GLU A 103 -16.13 -18.12 5.59
C GLU A 103 -17.49 -18.02 6.28
N SER A 104 -17.53 -17.53 7.51
CA SER A 104 -18.77 -17.31 8.29
C SER A 104 -19.38 -15.94 7.98
N GLY A 105 -18.69 -15.10 7.22
CA GLY A 105 -19.09 -13.74 6.90
C GLY A 105 -18.77 -12.73 8.00
N ASN A 106 -17.90 -13.07 8.97
CA ASN A 106 -17.41 -12.08 9.92
C ASN A 106 -16.39 -11.17 9.23
N VAL A 107 -16.46 -9.88 9.52
CA VAL A 107 -15.56 -8.85 8.99
C VAL A 107 -14.55 -8.49 10.06
N TYR A 108 -13.28 -8.53 9.70
CA TYR A 108 -12.20 -8.12 10.59
C TYR A 108 -11.56 -6.84 10.06
N LEU A 109 -11.34 -5.90 10.96
CA LEU A 109 -10.89 -4.55 10.67
C LEU A 109 -9.78 -4.17 11.64
N GLN A 110 -8.83 -3.36 11.20
CA GLN A 110 -7.84 -2.73 12.07
C GLN A 110 -7.85 -1.23 11.80
N ASP A 111 -8.02 -0.42 12.86
CA ASP A 111 -8.00 1.05 12.74
C ASP A 111 -6.57 1.62 12.80
N LEU A 112 -6.42 2.95 12.62
CA LEU A 112 -5.12 3.61 12.68
C LEU A 112 -4.64 3.95 14.12
N GLU A 113 -5.27 3.36 15.14
CA GLU A 113 -4.70 3.17 16.49
C GLU A 113 -4.40 1.69 16.74
N SER A 114 -4.28 0.90 15.65
CA SER A 114 -3.98 -0.53 15.64
C SER A 114 -5.00 -1.40 16.38
N ASN A 115 -6.18 -0.87 16.73
CA ASN A 115 -7.23 -1.66 17.38
C ASN A 115 -7.90 -2.59 16.36
N VAL A 116 -8.12 -3.83 16.75
CA VAL A 116 -8.71 -4.86 15.90
C VAL A 116 -10.16 -5.13 16.32
N PHE A 117 -11.04 -5.19 15.34
CA PHE A 117 -12.47 -5.43 15.53
C PHE A 117 -12.90 -6.67 14.74
N ALA A 118 -13.72 -7.51 15.36
CA ALA A 118 -14.54 -8.46 14.64
C ALA A 118 -15.98 -7.96 14.60
N VAL A 119 -16.59 -8.00 13.44
CA VAL A 119 -17.91 -7.46 13.16
C VAL A 119 -18.76 -8.54 12.47
N ASP A 120 -19.97 -8.76 12.92
CA ASP A 120 -20.94 -9.57 12.20
C ASP A 120 -21.28 -8.90 10.86
N GLY A 121 -20.88 -9.49 9.75
CA GLY A 121 -20.99 -8.89 8.42
C GLY A 121 -22.42 -8.70 7.92
N LYS A 122 -23.42 -9.36 8.54
CA LYS A 122 -24.83 -9.15 8.22
C LYS A 122 -25.42 -7.93 8.90
N SER A 123 -25.10 -7.73 10.18
CA SER A 123 -25.74 -6.71 11.03
C SER A 123 -24.86 -5.52 11.35
N GLY A 124 -23.54 -5.60 11.17
CA GLY A 124 -22.60 -4.57 11.60
C GLY A 124 -22.33 -4.57 13.12
N ARG A 125 -22.86 -5.54 13.87
CA ARG A 125 -22.66 -5.65 15.32
C ARG A 125 -21.22 -6.05 15.61
N VAL A 126 -20.51 -5.26 16.42
CA VAL A 126 -19.17 -5.62 16.92
C VAL A 126 -19.30 -6.86 17.80
N LEU A 127 -18.56 -7.91 17.45
CA LEU A 127 -18.50 -9.17 18.18
C LEU A 127 -17.51 -9.10 19.33
N TRP A 128 -16.32 -8.55 19.02
CA TRP A 128 -15.28 -8.25 19.99
C TRP A 128 -14.36 -7.13 19.47
N THR A 129 -13.61 -6.54 20.37
CA THR A 129 -12.55 -5.56 20.09
C THR A 129 -11.31 -5.92 20.88
N HIS A 130 -10.15 -5.96 20.19
CA HIS A 130 -8.84 -6.05 20.84
C HIS A 130 -8.13 -4.71 20.69
N LYS A 131 -7.83 -4.06 21.81
CA LYS A 131 -7.24 -2.72 21.82
C LYS A 131 -5.73 -2.80 22.00
N TYR A 132 -5.03 -2.13 21.10
CA TYR A 132 -3.60 -1.85 21.24
C TYR A 132 -3.33 -0.39 21.57
N ASP A 133 -4.24 0.52 21.20
CA ASP A 133 -4.14 1.98 21.40
C ASP A 133 -2.75 2.50 20.95
N SER A 134 -2.24 1.93 19.85
CA SER A 134 -0.94 2.22 19.27
C SER A 134 -1.14 2.93 17.95
N LYS A 135 -0.83 4.22 17.90
CA LYS A 135 -0.95 5.01 16.67
C LYS A 135 -0.11 4.43 15.56
N ASP A 136 -0.68 4.49 14.36
CA ASP A 136 -0.20 3.93 13.14
C ASP A 136 -0.45 4.93 12.01
N ILE A 137 0.32 4.85 10.94
CA ILE A 137 0.09 5.68 9.75
C ILE A 137 -0.54 4.89 8.62
N GLY A 138 -0.54 3.56 8.68
CA GLY A 138 -1.03 2.69 7.64
C GLY A 138 -0.15 2.66 6.38
N PRO A 139 -0.58 1.89 5.39
CA PRO A 139 -1.73 1.00 5.42
C PRO A 139 -1.49 -0.24 6.31
N ASN A 140 -2.14 -0.30 7.47
CA ASN A 140 -2.13 -1.46 8.36
C ASN A 140 -3.27 -2.43 8.00
N GLY A 141 -3.52 -3.44 8.83
CA GLY A 141 -4.63 -4.37 8.67
C GLY A 141 -4.31 -5.76 9.20
N VAL A 142 -5.35 -6.57 9.34
CA VAL A 142 -5.22 -7.97 9.71
C VAL A 142 -5.51 -8.87 8.53
N THR A 143 -4.92 -10.06 8.54
CA THR A 143 -5.13 -11.13 7.56
C THR A 143 -5.64 -12.36 8.27
N TYR A 144 -6.67 -13.00 7.70
CA TYR A 144 -7.27 -14.21 8.27
C TYR A 144 -6.67 -15.47 7.63
N ASP A 145 -6.28 -16.41 8.47
CA ASP A 145 -5.93 -17.78 8.04
C ASP A 145 -6.28 -18.79 9.13
N ALA A 146 -7.08 -19.78 8.78
CA ALA A 146 -7.41 -20.94 9.62
C ALA A 146 -7.81 -20.59 11.07
N GLY A 147 -8.73 -19.64 11.25
CA GLY A 147 -9.26 -19.22 12.54
C GLY A 147 -8.36 -18.28 13.34
N LYS A 148 -7.33 -17.73 12.73
CA LYS A 148 -6.42 -16.75 13.33
C LYS A 148 -6.38 -15.47 12.49
N LEU A 149 -6.10 -14.37 13.19
CA LEU A 149 -5.80 -13.08 12.56
C LEU A 149 -4.33 -12.75 12.81
N TYR A 150 -3.66 -12.34 11.76
CA TYR A 150 -2.28 -11.89 11.80
C TYR A 150 -2.21 -10.42 11.43
N GLY A 151 -1.50 -9.62 12.20
CA GLY A 151 -1.38 -8.19 11.98
C GLY A 151 -0.10 -7.64 12.59
N ALA A 152 0.06 -6.33 12.46
CA ALA A 152 1.15 -5.61 13.09
C ALA A 152 0.67 -4.27 13.66
N THR A 153 1.46 -3.74 14.58
CA THR A 153 1.43 -2.36 15.06
C THR A 153 2.76 -1.73 14.71
N ALA A 154 2.92 -0.43 14.94
CA ALA A 154 4.24 0.20 14.82
C ALA A 154 5.36 -0.49 15.63
N LYS A 155 5.03 -1.33 16.62
CA LYS A 155 5.98 -1.84 17.61
C LYS A 155 6.17 -3.35 17.61
N PHE A 156 5.25 -4.14 17.06
CA PHE A 156 5.30 -5.60 17.05
C PHE A 156 4.32 -6.21 16.06
N ALA A 157 4.64 -7.43 15.62
CA ALA A 157 3.69 -8.29 14.93
C ALA A 157 2.92 -9.15 15.95
N PHE A 158 1.69 -9.54 15.63
CA PHE A 158 0.84 -10.32 16.51
C PHE A 158 -0.01 -11.36 15.77
N ALA A 159 -0.51 -12.35 16.52
CA ALA A 159 -1.62 -13.18 16.09
C ALA A 159 -2.72 -13.20 17.16
N LEU A 160 -3.98 -13.12 16.69
CA LEU A 160 -5.17 -13.23 17.54
C LEU A 160 -5.97 -14.47 17.15
N ASP A 161 -6.68 -15.05 18.10
CA ASP A 161 -7.76 -15.99 17.84
C ASP A 161 -8.95 -15.22 17.22
N ALA A 162 -9.36 -15.60 16.02
CA ALA A 162 -10.37 -14.87 15.26
C ALA A 162 -11.76 -14.90 15.91
N THR A 163 -12.07 -15.94 16.69
CA THR A 163 -13.36 -16.08 17.37
C THR A 163 -13.46 -15.21 18.62
N THR A 164 -12.37 -15.09 19.38
CA THR A 164 -12.37 -14.49 20.72
C THR A 164 -11.63 -13.16 20.82
N GLY A 165 -10.80 -12.82 19.82
CA GLY A 165 -9.90 -11.67 19.86
C GLY A 165 -8.74 -11.82 20.85
N LYS A 166 -8.52 -13.01 21.45
CA LYS A 166 -7.42 -13.23 22.38
C LYS A 166 -6.09 -13.31 21.64
N GLU A 167 -5.08 -12.66 22.17
CA GLU A 167 -3.72 -12.75 21.63
C GLU A 167 -3.14 -14.16 21.82
N ILE A 168 -2.66 -14.74 20.71
CA ILE A 168 -2.00 -16.06 20.69
C ILE A 168 -0.50 -15.87 20.87
N TRP A 169 0.08 -14.93 20.13
CA TRP A 169 1.49 -14.57 20.26
C TRP A 169 1.72 -13.10 19.86
N ARG A 170 2.83 -12.55 20.34
CA ARG A 170 3.36 -11.22 20.01
C ARG A 170 4.86 -11.32 19.78
N ASN A 171 5.35 -10.69 18.72
CA ASN A 171 6.78 -10.59 18.44
C ASN A 171 7.21 -9.11 18.35
N ALA A 172 7.87 -8.62 19.41
CA ALA A 172 8.45 -7.29 19.47
C ALA A 172 9.96 -7.26 19.14
N GLN A 173 10.57 -8.39 18.84
CA GLN A 173 12.01 -8.49 18.57
C GLN A 173 12.41 -7.91 17.20
N LEU A 174 11.46 -7.63 16.33
CA LEU A 174 11.68 -7.00 15.02
C LEU A 174 12.07 -5.53 15.16
N VAL A 175 11.57 -4.85 16.18
CA VAL A 175 11.71 -3.40 16.42
C VAL A 175 13.14 -2.94 16.76
N PRO A 176 13.94 -3.64 17.60
CA PRO A 176 15.29 -3.18 17.93
C PRO A 176 16.19 -3.03 16.71
N ARG A 177 15.95 -3.80 15.64
CA ARG A 177 16.72 -3.70 14.41
C ARG A 177 16.35 -2.46 13.59
N LEU A 178 15.08 -2.06 13.58
CA LEU A 178 14.64 -0.78 13.01
C LEU A 178 15.34 0.41 13.68
N LEU A 179 15.50 0.36 15.01
CA LEU A 179 16.17 1.39 15.79
C LEU A 179 17.69 1.45 15.57
N GLN A 180 18.34 0.32 15.29
CA GLN A 180 19.78 0.24 15.04
C GLN A 180 20.23 1.03 13.79
N HIS A 181 19.30 1.31 12.87
CA HIS A 181 19.56 2.05 11.64
C HIS A 181 19.18 3.54 11.71
N GLY A 182 19.18 4.12 12.91
CA GLY A 182 18.95 5.56 13.10
C GLY A 182 17.49 5.95 13.21
N GLY A 183 16.60 4.99 13.36
CA GLY A 183 15.20 5.23 13.67
C GLY A 183 15.06 5.90 15.02
N GLY A 184 14.56 7.12 15.04
CA GLY A 184 14.13 7.79 16.26
C GLY A 184 13.03 7.00 16.97
N GLU A 185 12.56 7.47 18.12
CA GLU A 185 11.51 6.82 18.88
C GLU A 185 10.31 6.42 18.00
N LEU A 186 9.99 5.14 17.95
CA LEU A 186 8.79 4.59 17.29
C LEU A 186 7.46 5.14 17.88
N ALA A 187 7.56 6.14 18.74
CA ALA A 187 6.43 6.81 19.37
C ALA A 187 5.48 7.50 18.36
N SER A 188 5.91 7.67 17.12
CA SER A 188 5.17 8.38 16.06
C SER A 188 4.37 7.49 15.11
N GLY A 189 4.37 6.16 15.29
CA GLY A 189 3.58 5.24 14.44
C GLY A 189 4.27 4.80 13.16
N PHE A 190 5.60 4.86 13.09
CA PHE A 190 6.39 4.46 11.92
C PHE A 190 7.16 3.17 12.23
N GLY A 191 6.62 2.01 11.89
CA GLY A 191 7.25 0.73 12.24
C GLY A 191 6.91 -0.42 11.30
N ILE A 192 6.43 -1.53 11.86
CA ILE A 192 6.03 -2.75 11.14
C ILE A 192 4.51 -2.80 10.96
N ASP A 193 3.95 -1.76 10.49
CA ASP A 193 2.51 -1.47 10.50
C ASP A 193 1.79 -1.87 9.20
N ILE A 194 2.39 -2.65 8.33
CA ILE A 194 1.74 -3.11 7.11
C ILE A 194 0.84 -4.33 7.36
N GLN A 195 -0.19 -4.47 6.52
CA GLN A 195 -1.02 -5.67 6.51
C GLN A 195 -0.22 -6.88 6.00
N PRO A 196 -0.06 -7.98 6.78
CA PRO A 196 0.76 -9.11 6.38
C PRO A 196 0.07 -9.98 5.34
N GLN A 197 0.85 -10.73 4.56
CA GLN A 197 0.38 -11.85 3.76
C GLN A 197 0.65 -13.16 4.49
N VAL A 198 -0.26 -14.12 4.43
CA VAL A 198 -0.10 -15.42 5.08
C VAL A 198 -0.23 -16.56 4.08
N ALA A 199 0.75 -17.44 4.04
CA ALA A 199 0.74 -18.62 3.19
C ALA A 199 1.58 -19.74 3.79
N ASN A 200 1.08 -20.99 3.70
CA ASN A 200 1.82 -22.20 4.07
C ASN A 200 2.45 -22.13 5.49
N GLY A 201 1.69 -21.60 6.48
CA GLY A 201 2.15 -21.47 7.86
C GLY A 201 3.25 -20.43 8.05
N THR A 202 3.39 -19.47 7.12
CA THR A 202 4.34 -18.37 7.18
C THR A 202 3.59 -17.04 7.08
N VAL A 203 3.92 -16.11 7.97
CA VAL A 203 3.47 -14.72 7.91
C VAL A 203 4.58 -13.90 7.27
N TYR A 204 4.30 -13.28 6.14
CA TYR A 204 5.19 -12.38 5.42
C TYR A 204 4.78 -10.95 5.68
N LEU A 205 5.69 -10.13 6.15
CA LEU A 205 5.46 -8.71 6.43
C LEU A 205 6.74 -7.92 6.21
N ALA A 206 6.64 -6.60 6.29
CA ALA A 206 7.76 -5.70 6.11
C ALA A 206 7.65 -4.50 7.05
N SER A 207 8.69 -3.67 7.07
CA SER A 207 8.67 -2.39 7.78
C SER A 207 8.35 -1.25 6.83
N ALA A 208 7.60 -0.27 7.28
CA ALA A 208 7.35 0.98 6.57
C ALA A 208 8.61 1.87 6.44
N ALA A 209 9.57 1.73 7.35
CA ALA A 209 10.92 2.31 7.30
C ALA A 209 11.00 3.84 7.15
N LEU A 210 9.98 4.59 7.56
CA LEU A 210 10.04 6.06 7.44
C LEU A 210 11.10 6.70 8.35
N LEU A 211 11.46 6.05 9.46
CA LEU A 211 12.50 6.51 10.40
C LEU A 211 13.60 5.48 10.66
N GLY A 212 13.80 4.53 9.74
CA GLY A 212 14.82 3.50 9.87
C GLY A 212 15.09 2.80 8.54
N GLY A 213 15.88 1.72 8.55
CA GLY A 213 16.11 0.87 7.39
C GLY A 213 14.91 -0.03 7.08
N GLY A 214 14.66 -0.29 5.80
CA GLY A 214 13.61 -1.19 5.34
C GLY A 214 14.00 -2.66 5.48
N PHE A 215 13.01 -3.48 5.86
CA PHE A 215 13.17 -4.94 6.01
C PHE A 215 11.94 -5.67 5.52
N ALA A 216 12.14 -6.82 4.88
CA ALA A 216 11.12 -7.83 4.71
C ALA A 216 11.36 -9.00 5.68
N TYR A 217 10.30 -9.60 6.20
CA TYR A 217 10.34 -10.64 7.23
C TYR A 217 9.49 -11.84 6.85
N ALA A 218 9.87 -13.01 7.34
CA ALA A 218 8.98 -14.15 7.47
C ALA A 218 8.96 -14.62 8.92
N LEU A 219 7.76 -14.81 9.44
CA LEU A 219 7.53 -15.37 10.76
C LEU A 219 6.83 -16.72 10.65
N ASP A 220 7.09 -17.60 11.61
CA ASP A 220 6.32 -18.81 11.79
C ASP A 220 4.91 -18.45 12.28
N ALA A 221 3.88 -18.84 11.55
CA ALA A 221 2.50 -18.46 11.82
C ALA A 221 1.96 -19.01 13.16
N ALA A 222 2.49 -20.15 13.63
CA ALA A 222 2.05 -20.76 14.89
C ALA A 222 2.67 -20.09 16.11
N THR A 223 3.90 -19.59 16.00
CA THR A 223 4.71 -19.14 17.14
C THR A 223 5.15 -17.68 17.09
N GLY A 224 5.02 -17.02 15.95
CA GLY A 224 5.53 -15.67 15.71
C GLY A 224 7.06 -15.56 15.65
N LYS A 225 7.80 -16.67 15.70
CA LYS A 225 9.26 -16.65 15.62
C LYS A 225 9.73 -16.27 14.22
N GLN A 226 10.74 -15.41 14.13
CA GLN A 226 11.35 -15.05 12.86
C GLN A 226 11.98 -16.29 12.20
N ARG A 227 11.61 -16.55 10.94
CA ARG A 227 12.22 -17.54 10.07
C ARG A 227 13.41 -16.97 9.31
N TRP A 228 13.20 -15.80 8.70
CA TRP A 228 14.24 -15.05 8.01
C TRP A 228 13.94 -13.54 8.02
N LEU A 229 14.94 -12.78 7.64
CA LEU A 229 14.89 -11.33 7.44
C LEU A 229 15.75 -10.97 6.23
N PHE A 230 15.24 -10.07 5.39
CA PHE A 230 15.93 -9.50 4.24
C PHE A 230 16.03 -8.00 4.40
N ASP A 231 17.27 -7.47 4.32
CA ASP A 231 17.52 -6.03 4.35
C ASP A 231 17.23 -5.44 2.96
N THR A 232 16.31 -4.49 2.86
CA THR A 232 16.00 -3.81 1.60
C THR A 232 17.00 -2.70 1.26
N VAL A 233 17.88 -2.35 2.20
CA VAL A 233 18.99 -1.43 2.02
C VAL A 233 20.30 -2.15 2.34
N THR A 234 21.19 -2.24 1.37
CA THR A 234 22.47 -2.98 1.50
C THR A 234 23.68 -2.10 1.16
N GLY A 235 24.85 -2.48 1.64
CA GLY A 235 26.12 -1.82 1.34
C GLY A 235 26.68 -0.98 2.48
N PRO A 236 27.76 -0.22 2.25
CA PRO A 236 28.45 0.56 3.28
C PRO A 236 27.60 1.67 3.89
N GLU A 237 26.48 1.99 3.27
CA GLU A 237 25.52 2.99 3.72
C GLU A 237 24.42 2.40 4.61
N GLN A 238 24.38 1.07 4.77
CA GLN A 238 23.50 0.40 5.72
C GLN A 238 23.73 0.98 7.11
N GLY A 239 22.68 1.54 7.70
CA GLY A 239 22.75 2.22 9.00
C GLY A 239 22.84 3.75 8.96
N SER A 240 23.11 4.35 7.81
CA SER A 240 23.00 5.81 7.60
C SER A 240 21.81 6.19 6.69
N ILE A 241 21.13 5.21 6.08
CA ILE A 241 20.04 5.42 5.16
C ILE A 241 18.70 5.20 5.88
N ILE A 242 17.82 6.16 5.74
CA ILE A 242 16.41 6.09 6.12
C ILE A 242 15.61 5.78 4.86
N GLY A 243 14.76 4.75 4.89
CA GLY A 243 13.93 4.37 3.76
C GLY A 243 14.10 2.91 3.32
N GLY A 244 13.62 2.59 2.13
CA GLY A 244 13.58 1.23 1.59
C GLY A 244 12.49 0.37 2.23
N GLY A 245 11.49 0.97 2.88
CA GLY A 245 10.36 0.26 3.44
C GLY A 245 9.50 -0.43 2.39
N ALA A 246 8.69 -1.39 2.79
CA ALA A 246 7.63 -1.92 1.96
C ALA A 246 6.29 -1.57 2.64
N TRP A 247 5.41 -0.92 1.89
CA TRP A 247 4.19 -0.33 2.43
C TRP A 247 2.96 -1.22 2.25
N ASN A 248 3.07 -2.28 1.45
CA ASN A 248 1.94 -3.13 1.10
C ASN A 248 2.27 -4.62 1.19
N ALA A 249 1.22 -5.45 1.19
CA ALA A 249 1.33 -6.90 1.30
C ALA A 249 2.05 -7.52 0.09
N PRO A 250 2.98 -8.46 0.29
CA PRO A 250 3.65 -9.14 -0.80
C PRO A 250 2.74 -10.11 -1.56
N ALA A 251 3.06 -10.42 -2.81
CA ALA A 251 2.49 -11.56 -3.51
C ALA A 251 3.25 -12.85 -3.19
N VAL A 252 2.53 -13.97 -3.14
CA VAL A 252 3.13 -15.31 -2.96
C VAL A 252 2.77 -16.19 -4.15
N ALA A 253 3.75 -16.54 -4.97
CA ALA A 253 3.57 -17.38 -6.14
C ALA A 253 3.38 -18.87 -5.77
N PRO A 254 2.87 -19.70 -6.70
CA PRO A 254 2.65 -21.13 -6.46
C PRO A 254 3.93 -21.93 -6.16
N ASP A 255 5.08 -21.48 -6.63
CA ASP A 255 6.40 -22.07 -6.35
C ASP A 255 6.99 -21.67 -4.98
N GLY A 256 6.30 -20.78 -4.26
CA GLY A 256 6.72 -20.26 -2.97
C GLY A 256 7.62 -19.02 -3.05
N THR A 257 7.86 -18.46 -4.22
CA THR A 257 8.53 -17.16 -4.37
C THR A 257 7.64 -16.05 -3.83
N VAL A 258 8.24 -15.14 -3.06
CA VAL A 258 7.55 -14.00 -2.44
C VAL A 258 8.06 -12.70 -3.07
N TYR A 259 7.15 -11.81 -3.50
CA TYR A 259 7.49 -10.57 -4.18
C TYR A 259 7.06 -9.38 -3.33
N PHE A 260 8.04 -8.49 -3.03
CA PHE A 260 7.79 -7.24 -2.32
C PHE A 260 8.08 -6.06 -3.23
N GLY A 261 7.25 -5.02 -3.15
CA GLY A 261 7.59 -3.69 -3.62
C GLY A 261 8.31 -2.93 -2.50
N THR A 262 9.37 -2.19 -2.83
CA THR A 262 10.14 -1.42 -1.84
C THR A 262 10.08 0.06 -2.14
N GLY A 263 10.06 0.84 -1.08
CA GLY A 263 10.02 2.29 -1.15
C GLY A 263 11.39 2.92 -1.35
N ASN A 264 11.35 4.23 -1.46
CA ASN A 264 12.50 5.09 -1.73
C ASN A 264 13.44 5.22 -0.52
N MET A 265 14.53 5.90 -0.79
CA MET A 265 15.39 6.46 0.22
C MET A 265 14.98 7.93 0.47
N TYR A 266 14.66 8.26 1.72
CA TYR A 266 14.27 9.63 2.10
C TYR A 266 15.50 10.55 2.14
N GLN A 267 15.96 11.01 0.99
CA GLN A 267 17.10 11.90 0.86
C GLN A 267 16.72 13.20 0.13
N PRO A 268 17.25 14.36 0.59
CA PRO A 268 17.15 15.60 -0.17
C PRO A 268 17.90 15.51 -1.50
N ALA A 269 17.45 16.25 -2.52
CA ALA A 269 18.13 16.34 -3.81
C ALA A 269 19.61 16.74 -3.68
N ALA A 270 19.95 17.62 -2.71
CA ALA A 270 21.34 17.99 -2.43
C ALA A 270 22.22 16.78 -2.11
N VAL A 271 21.70 15.81 -1.37
CA VAL A 271 22.44 14.58 -1.01
C VAL A 271 22.51 13.64 -2.20
N GLY A 272 21.40 13.38 -2.88
CA GLY A 272 21.35 12.50 -4.04
C GLY A 272 22.22 12.98 -5.21
N LEU A 273 22.33 14.30 -5.40
CA LEU A 273 23.21 14.88 -6.44
C LEU A 273 24.68 14.90 -6.05
N ALA A 274 25.00 15.10 -4.77
CA ALA A 274 26.39 15.11 -4.29
C ALA A 274 27.00 13.69 -4.22
N HIS A 275 26.19 12.71 -3.85
CA HIS A 275 26.59 11.33 -3.61
C HIS A 275 25.67 10.33 -4.35
N PRO A 276 25.65 10.36 -5.70
CA PRO A 276 24.74 9.50 -6.46
C PRO A 276 25.12 8.02 -6.30
N GLY A 277 24.10 7.17 -6.14
CA GLY A 277 24.26 5.73 -5.99
C GLY A 277 22.94 4.99 -6.21
N LYS A 278 22.99 3.73 -6.61
CA LYS A 278 21.76 2.94 -6.88
C LYS A 278 20.91 2.69 -5.64
N ARG A 279 21.53 2.67 -4.46
CA ARG A 279 20.82 2.44 -3.19
C ARG A 279 19.96 1.17 -3.21
N LEU A 280 20.60 0.03 -3.50
CA LEU A 280 19.90 -1.25 -3.58
C LEU A 280 19.47 -1.73 -2.18
N TYR A 281 18.21 -2.17 -2.00
CA TYR A 281 17.18 -2.38 -3.04
C TYR A 281 16.01 -1.42 -2.89
N THR A 282 16.23 -0.13 -2.76
CA THR A 282 15.16 0.86 -2.75
C THR A 282 14.49 0.95 -4.12
N ASP A 283 13.23 1.41 -4.16
CA ASP A 283 12.46 1.65 -5.38
C ASP A 283 12.43 0.45 -6.33
N SER A 284 12.22 -0.72 -5.77
CA SER A 284 12.41 -1.99 -6.46
C SER A 284 11.27 -2.97 -6.21
N THR A 285 11.03 -3.83 -7.18
CA THR A 285 10.41 -5.12 -6.93
C THR A 285 11.50 -6.13 -6.60
N VAL A 286 11.39 -6.83 -5.46
CA VAL A 286 12.33 -7.89 -5.06
C VAL A 286 11.60 -9.23 -5.01
N ALA A 287 12.21 -10.28 -5.56
CA ALA A 287 11.74 -11.65 -5.50
C ALA A 287 12.62 -12.46 -4.55
N LEU A 288 12.01 -13.04 -3.52
CA LEU A 288 12.70 -13.79 -2.47
C LEU A 288 12.20 -15.23 -2.44
N ASP A 289 13.09 -16.18 -2.12
CA ASP A 289 12.70 -17.52 -1.71
C ASP A 289 11.89 -17.43 -0.41
N GLY A 290 10.63 -17.83 -0.45
CA GLY A 290 9.72 -17.69 0.70
C GLY A 290 10.10 -18.50 1.94
N LYS A 291 10.93 -19.54 1.81
CA LYS A 291 11.40 -20.37 2.94
C LYS A 291 12.65 -19.80 3.60
N THR A 292 13.55 -19.19 2.80
CA THR A 292 14.90 -18.81 3.26
C THR A 292 15.15 -17.30 3.24
N GLY A 293 14.32 -16.51 2.57
CA GLY A 293 14.53 -15.07 2.35
C GLY A 293 15.65 -14.75 1.37
N LYS A 294 16.22 -15.76 0.66
CA LYS A 294 17.28 -15.55 -0.30
C LYS A 294 16.75 -14.83 -1.53
N LEU A 295 17.46 -13.78 -1.96
CA LEU A 295 17.13 -13.03 -3.17
C LEU A 295 17.28 -13.91 -4.41
N HIS A 296 16.22 -13.98 -5.23
CA HIS A 296 16.25 -14.56 -6.57
C HIS A 296 16.65 -13.49 -7.60
N TRP A 297 15.90 -12.39 -7.62
CA TRP A 297 16.15 -11.25 -8.50
C TRP A 297 15.54 -9.97 -7.93
N TYR A 298 15.89 -8.84 -8.51
CA TYR A 298 15.27 -7.55 -8.28
C TYR A 298 15.15 -6.76 -9.59
N TYR A 299 14.20 -5.84 -9.62
CA TYR A 299 14.07 -4.83 -10.67
C TYR A 299 13.92 -3.46 -10.00
N GLN A 300 14.87 -2.56 -10.21
CA GLN A 300 14.85 -1.20 -9.66
C GLN A 300 14.21 -0.26 -10.68
N GLY A 301 13.09 0.37 -10.33
CA GLY A 301 12.36 1.30 -11.19
C GLY A 301 12.98 2.70 -11.20
N VAL A 302 13.43 3.18 -10.04
CA VAL A 302 14.03 4.51 -9.87
C VAL A 302 15.36 4.39 -9.12
N PRO A 303 16.51 4.45 -9.81
CA PRO A 303 17.81 4.47 -9.13
C PRO A 303 18.08 5.88 -8.57
N ASN A 304 18.64 5.94 -7.36
CA ASN A 304 19.02 7.21 -6.70
C ASN A 304 17.86 8.20 -6.59
N ASP A 305 16.71 7.76 -6.09
CA ASP A 305 15.55 8.61 -5.93
C ASP A 305 15.78 9.73 -4.89
N PHE A 306 15.19 10.88 -5.15
CA PHE A 306 15.07 12.05 -4.26
C PHE A 306 13.77 12.84 -4.52
N HIS A 307 12.78 12.18 -5.13
CA HIS A 307 11.45 12.71 -5.42
C HIS A 307 10.36 12.02 -4.61
N ASP A 308 10.72 11.07 -3.73
CA ASP A 308 9.80 10.23 -2.97
C ASP A 308 8.95 9.32 -3.89
N TRP A 309 9.60 8.66 -4.85
CA TRP A 309 8.96 7.84 -5.88
C TRP A 309 8.99 6.35 -5.60
N ASP A 310 8.42 5.96 -4.47
CA ASP A 310 8.31 4.57 -4.05
C ASP A 310 7.77 3.61 -5.13
N MET A 311 8.31 2.40 -5.18
CA MET A 311 7.66 1.21 -5.76
C MET A 311 7.03 0.36 -4.66
N GLN A 312 6.17 0.97 -3.84
CA GLN A 312 5.69 0.39 -2.58
C GLN A 312 4.42 -0.44 -2.70
N LEU A 313 3.84 -0.59 -3.89
CA LEU A 313 2.56 -1.29 -4.06
C LEU A 313 2.68 -2.79 -3.78
N SER A 314 1.53 -3.44 -3.62
CA SER A 314 1.46 -4.90 -3.65
C SER A 314 1.77 -5.39 -5.06
N PRO A 315 2.92 -6.05 -5.32
CA PRO A 315 3.18 -6.64 -6.62
C PRO A 315 2.10 -7.68 -6.94
N ILE A 316 1.65 -7.72 -8.20
CA ILE A 316 0.62 -8.66 -8.64
C ILE A 316 1.27 -9.79 -9.44
N TYR A 317 1.08 -11.05 -8.99
CA TYR A 317 1.45 -12.22 -9.77
C TYR A 317 0.29 -12.59 -10.70
N ALA A 318 0.52 -12.57 -12.02
CA ALA A 318 -0.51 -12.85 -13.01
C ALA A 318 0.05 -13.61 -14.22
N THR A 319 -0.83 -14.21 -15.02
CA THR A 319 -0.42 -14.87 -16.29
C THR A 319 -1.11 -14.21 -17.49
N ASP A 320 -0.36 -14.01 -18.57
CA ASP A 320 -0.89 -13.58 -19.87
C ASP A 320 -1.24 -14.79 -20.77
N GLY A 321 -1.25 -15.99 -20.22
CA GLY A 321 -1.46 -17.26 -20.93
C GLY A 321 -0.21 -17.81 -21.61
N LYS A 322 0.89 -17.05 -21.63
CA LYS A 322 2.20 -17.44 -22.17
C LYS A 322 3.31 -17.37 -21.13
N ARG A 323 3.22 -16.42 -20.23
CA ARG A 323 4.23 -16.09 -19.21
C ARG A 323 3.57 -15.79 -17.89
N ASN A 324 4.27 -16.10 -16.82
CA ASN A 324 3.95 -15.57 -15.51
C ASN A 324 4.65 -14.22 -15.36
N LEU A 325 3.90 -13.23 -14.95
CA LEU A 325 4.33 -11.85 -14.84
C LEU A 325 4.21 -11.37 -13.40
N ILE A 326 5.11 -10.50 -12.99
CA ILE A 326 4.92 -9.59 -11.86
C ILE A 326 4.60 -8.22 -12.42
N VAL A 327 3.42 -7.70 -12.05
CA VAL A 327 3.01 -6.33 -12.38
C VAL A 327 3.19 -5.49 -11.13
N ASP A 328 3.95 -4.42 -11.23
CA ASP A 328 4.22 -3.48 -10.14
C ASP A 328 4.20 -2.04 -10.65
N ALA A 329 4.06 -1.08 -9.76
CA ALA A 329 4.02 0.33 -10.09
C ALA A 329 4.43 1.17 -8.88
N GLY A 330 4.43 2.50 -9.03
CA GLY A 330 4.71 3.39 -7.92
C GLY A 330 4.47 4.86 -8.26
N LYS A 331 4.83 5.71 -7.33
CA LYS A 331 4.64 7.17 -7.38
C LYS A 331 5.30 7.84 -8.59
N MET A 332 6.29 7.19 -9.22
CA MET A 332 6.91 7.69 -10.46
C MET A 332 5.96 7.66 -11.68
N GLY A 333 4.73 7.13 -11.55
CA GLY A 333 3.73 7.11 -12.62
C GLY A 333 4.05 6.13 -13.76
N TYR A 334 4.73 5.04 -13.46
CA TYR A 334 4.97 3.95 -14.40
C TYR A 334 4.43 2.64 -13.87
N VAL A 335 3.81 1.86 -14.75
CA VAL A 335 3.45 0.46 -14.52
C VAL A 335 4.47 -0.42 -15.23
N TYR A 336 5.01 -1.40 -14.53
CA TYR A 336 6.00 -2.34 -15.00
C TYR A 336 5.42 -3.75 -15.01
N ALA A 337 5.73 -4.53 -16.04
CA ALA A 337 5.56 -5.98 -15.98
C ALA A 337 6.91 -6.65 -16.20
N MET A 338 7.27 -7.49 -15.27
CA MET A 338 8.49 -8.28 -15.29
C MET A 338 8.14 -9.77 -15.45
N ASP A 339 9.01 -10.52 -16.09
CA ASP A 339 8.95 -11.98 -16.08
C ASP A 339 9.14 -12.49 -14.63
N ALA A 340 8.19 -13.25 -14.12
CA ALA A 340 8.15 -13.63 -12.71
C ALA A 340 9.36 -14.47 -12.28
N GLY A 341 9.91 -15.29 -13.18
CA GLY A 341 11.06 -16.15 -12.87
C GLY A 341 12.40 -15.43 -12.90
N THR A 342 12.53 -14.36 -13.70
CA THR A 342 13.84 -13.76 -14.01
C THR A 342 13.96 -12.27 -13.66
N GLY A 343 12.86 -11.58 -13.39
CA GLY A 343 12.82 -10.13 -13.16
C GLY A 343 13.07 -9.31 -14.43
N ARG A 344 13.21 -9.94 -15.60
CA ARG A 344 13.44 -9.23 -16.86
C ARG A 344 12.21 -8.42 -17.23
N LEU A 345 12.40 -7.13 -17.49
CA LEU A 345 11.32 -6.24 -17.93
C LEU A 345 10.71 -6.75 -19.24
N VAL A 346 9.39 -6.89 -19.25
CA VAL A 346 8.59 -7.27 -20.43
C VAL A 346 8.01 -6.03 -21.10
N TRP A 347 7.41 -5.15 -20.31
CA TRP A 347 6.93 -3.85 -20.76
C TRP A 347 6.91 -2.85 -19.60
N LYS A 348 6.91 -1.56 -19.96
CA LYS A 348 6.79 -0.42 -19.07
C LYS A 348 5.83 0.57 -19.71
N THR A 349 4.83 1.04 -18.97
CA THR A 349 3.82 1.98 -19.47
C THR A 349 3.75 3.20 -18.56
N LYS A 350 3.83 4.37 -19.16
CA LYS A 350 3.66 5.66 -18.49
C LYS A 350 2.16 5.92 -18.29
N VAL A 351 1.75 6.33 -17.08
CA VAL A 351 0.38 6.71 -16.72
C VAL A 351 0.38 8.00 -15.93
N GLY A 352 -0.71 8.78 -16.07
CA GLY A 352 -0.82 10.08 -15.41
C GLY A 352 -0.08 11.22 -16.12
N VAL A 353 0.07 12.31 -15.39
CA VAL A 353 0.73 13.54 -15.87
C VAL A 353 2.18 13.56 -15.44
N HIS A 354 3.09 13.91 -16.36
CA HIS A 354 4.52 13.99 -16.14
C HIS A 354 5.07 15.31 -16.68
N ASN A 355 6.00 15.91 -15.97
CA ASN A 355 6.58 17.20 -16.37
C ASN A 355 8.08 17.14 -16.68
N GLY A 356 8.62 15.94 -17.01
CA GLY A 356 9.96 15.78 -17.57
C GLY A 356 11.06 15.44 -16.56
N HIS A 357 10.69 15.03 -15.34
CA HIS A 357 11.61 14.60 -14.27
C HIS A 357 11.82 13.09 -14.20
N ASP A 358 11.20 12.31 -15.08
CA ASP A 358 11.17 10.83 -15.06
C ASP A 358 12.56 10.16 -14.99
N GLU A 359 13.57 10.81 -15.54
CA GLU A 359 14.94 10.27 -15.66
C GLU A 359 15.92 10.92 -14.67
N ASP A 360 15.43 11.72 -13.72
CA ASP A 360 16.30 12.49 -12.82
C ASP A 360 17.22 11.61 -12.00
N GLY A 361 16.71 10.53 -11.42
CA GLY A 361 17.52 9.56 -10.70
C GLY A 361 18.63 8.95 -11.58
N LEU A 362 18.29 8.49 -12.78
CA LEU A 362 19.26 7.91 -13.71
C LEU A 362 20.29 8.94 -14.19
N ARG A 363 19.84 10.16 -14.54
CA ARG A 363 20.72 11.25 -14.99
C ARG A 363 21.67 11.70 -13.88
N SER A 364 21.23 11.65 -12.63
CA SER A 364 22.07 11.97 -11.47
C SER A 364 23.22 10.98 -11.30
N LEU A 365 22.99 9.67 -11.52
CA LEU A 365 24.05 8.66 -11.51
C LEU A 365 25.19 8.94 -12.49
N HIS A 366 24.89 9.64 -13.58
CA HIS A 366 25.87 10.01 -14.61
C HIS A 366 26.37 11.46 -14.46
N HIS A 367 26.05 12.16 -13.35
CA HIS A 367 26.37 13.57 -13.12
C HIS A 367 25.87 14.52 -14.23
N GLN A 368 24.77 14.16 -14.90
CA GLN A 368 24.19 14.90 -16.02
C GLN A 368 22.98 15.76 -15.63
N LEU A 369 22.60 15.71 -14.35
CA LEU A 369 21.42 16.42 -13.86
C LEU A 369 21.78 17.76 -13.22
N LYS A 370 21.03 18.79 -13.61
CA LYS A 370 21.05 20.12 -12.96
C LYS A 370 19.60 20.52 -12.68
N LEU A 371 19.28 20.71 -11.42
CA LEU A 371 17.95 21.15 -10.98
C LEU A 371 17.96 22.63 -10.64
N LYS A 372 16.85 23.30 -10.93
CA LYS A 372 16.57 24.67 -10.51
C LYS A 372 15.47 24.64 -9.47
N PHE A 373 15.62 25.45 -8.43
CA PHE A 373 14.66 25.56 -7.34
C PHE A 373 14.02 26.97 -7.31
N PRO A 374 12.75 27.10 -6.90
CA PRO A 374 11.84 26.02 -6.52
C PRO A 374 11.62 25.04 -7.67
N LEU A 375 11.53 23.74 -7.34
CA LEU A 375 11.36 22.64 -8.28
C LEU A 375 9.95 22.07 -8.15
N THR A 376 9.20 22.06 -9.24
CA THR A 376 7.90 21.37 -9.31
C THR A 376 8.09 20.05 -10.05
N VAL A 377 7.68 18.94 -9.44
CA VAL A 377 7.74 17.61 -10.03
C VAL A 377 6.34 17.02 -10.11
N GLU A 378 6.00 16.44 -11.25
CA GLU A 378 4.77 15.73 -11.49
C GLU A 378 5.07 14.44 -12.27
N PRO A 379 4.70 13.27 -11.71
CA PRO A 379 4.01 13.05 -10.43
C PRO A 379 4.84 13.50 -9.22
N GLY A 380 4.15 13.97 -8.16
CA GLY A 380 4.76 14.38 -6.90
C GLY A 380 4.82 13.24 -5.86
N ILE A 381 5.07 13.60 -4.59
CA ILE A 381 5.28 12.64 -3.48
C ILE A 381 4.06 11.73 -3.16
N VAL A 382 2.88 12.11 -3.58
CA VAL A 382 1.63 11.33 -3.51
C VAL A 382 0.93 11.33 -4.87
N GLY A 383 1.72 11.42 -5.93
CA GLY A 383 1.28 11.31 -7.32
C GLY A 383 1.57 9.93 -7.91
N GLY A 384 1.28 9.76 -9.21
CA GLY A 384 1.51 8.51 -9.93
C GLY A 384 0.57 7.40 -9.49
N VAL A 385 1.09 6.20 -9.26
CA VAL A 385 0.31 5.05 -8.76
C VAL A 385 0.60 4.88 -7.28
N GLU A 386 -0.30 5.41 -6.45
CA GLU A 386 -0.15 5.45 -4.99
C GLU A 386 -0.86 4.29 -4.30
N THR A 387 -1.92 3.74 -4.92
CA THR A 387 -2.76 2.68 -4.35
C THR A 387 -2.80 1.45 -5.24
N ASN A 388 -3.19 0.30 -4.65
CA ASN A 388 -3.03 -0.99 -5.32
C ASN A 388 -3.89 -1.11 -6.59
N MET A 389 -3.28 -1.68 -7.60
CA MET A 389 -3.90 -2.07 -8.86
C MET A 389 -4.74 -3.33 -8.70
N ALA A 390 -5.58 -3.63 -9.72
CA ALA A 390 -6.26 -4.92 -9.83
C ALA A 390 -5.97 -5.57 -11.18
N VAL A 391 -6.00 -6.91 -11.21
CA VAL A 391 -5.84 -7.68 -12.45
C VAL A 391 -6.98 -8.70 -12.60
N ALA A 392 -7.64 -8.66 -13.74
CA ALA A 392 -8.63 -9.68 -14.11
C ALA A 392 -8.71 -9.84 -15.64
N ASP A 393 -8.86 -11.07 -16.09
CA ASP A 393 -9.11 -11.44 -17.49
C ASP A 393 -8.16 -10.74 -18.48
N GLY A 394 -6.85 -10.72 -18.16
CA GLY A 394 -5.82 -10.14 -19.01
C GLY A 394 -5.77 -8.60 -19.03
N VAL A 395 -6.41 -7.92 -18.07
CA VAL A 395 -6.42 -6.46 -17.95
C VAL A 395 -5.93 -6.04 -16.57
N VAL A 396 -5.06 -5.03 -16.53
CA VAL A 396 -4.59 -4.34 -15.31
C VAL A 396 -5.37 -3.04 -15.17
N TYR A 397 -5.97 -2.78 -14.01
CA TYR A 397 -6.69 -1.57 -13.69
C TYR A 397 -5.88 -0.74 -12.70
N VAL A 398 -5.53 0.47 -13.10
CA VAL A 398 -4.52 1.31 -12.44
C VAL A 398 -5.17 2.59 -11.94
N PRO A 399 -5.34 2.79 -10.62
CA PRO A 399 -5.67 4.08 -10.04
C PRO A 399 -4.46 5.01 -10.16
N VAL A 400 -4.64 6.22 -10.68
CA VAL A 400 -3.55 7.18 -10.91
C VAL A 400 -3.89 8.52 -10.29
N ALA A 401 -3.01 9.02 -9.46
CA ALA A 401 -3.08 10.35 -8.87
C ALA A 401 -2.25 11.36 -9.69
N ASN A 402 -2.88 12.41 -10.15
CA ASN A 402 -2.22 13.54 -10.81
C ASN A 402 -2.11 14.69 -9.80
N LEU A 403 -1.01 14.69 -9.08
CA LEU A 403 -0.71 15.66 -8.04
C LEU A 403 0.78 16.00 -8.09
N ALA A 404 1.07 17.28 -8.33
CA ALA A 404 2.42 17.79 -8.31
C ALA A 404 2.91 18.04 -6.89
N SER A 405 4.23 18.01 -6.70
CA SER A 405 4.89 18.46 -5.48
C SER A 405 5.94 19.52 -5.77
N VAL A 406 6.18 20.40 -4.80
CA VAL A 406 7.12 21.51 -4.91
C VAL A 406 8.21 21.39 -3.84
N TRP A 407 9.46 21.46 -4.28
CA TRP A 407 10.64 21.58 -3.43
C TRP A 407 11.19 22.99 -3.50
N ASP A 408 11.17 23.72 -2.40
CA ASP A 408 11.63 25.12 -2.37
C ASP A 408 13.14 25.26 -2.59
N LYS A 409 13.91 24.28 -2.14
CA LYS A 409 15.39 24.27 -2.18
C LYS A 409 15.95 22.84 -2.23
N PRO A 410 17.19 22.65 -2.67
CA PRO A 410 17.80 21.31 -2.81
C PRO A 410 17.94 20.54 -1.49
N THR A 411 17.89 21.22 -0.34
CA THR A 411 17.99 20.60 0.99
C THR A 411 16.61 20.23 1.59
N THR A 412 15.51 20.49 0.88
CA THR A 412 14.16 20.06 1.31
C THR A 412 14.06 18.54 1.15
N GLY A 413 13.74 17.82 2.24
CA GLY A 413 13.62 16.36 2.24
C GLY A 413 12.40 15.89 1.45
N LEU A 414 11.21 16.37 1.82
CA LEU A 414 9.95 16.05 1.12
C LEU A 414 9.36 17.29 0.48
N GLY A 415 8.87 17.17 -0.76
CA GLY A 415 8.14 18.21 -1.45
C GLY A 415 6.79 18.49 -0.81
N GLY A 416 6.30 19.73 -0.94
CA GLY A 416 4.95 20.10 -0.53
C GLY A 416 3.94 19.70 -1.60
N ALA A 417 2.77 19.16 -1.18
CA ALA A 417 1.66 18.84 -2.07
C ALA A 417 0.35 19.45 -1.55
N ASN A 418 -0.52 19.89 -2.46
CA ASN A 418 -1.86 20.38 -2.13
C ASN A 418 -2.92 19.35 -2.55
N PHE A 419 -3.37 18.52 -1.63
CA PHE A 419 -4.35 17.45 -1.88
C PHE A 419 -5.67 17.97 -2.48
N GLY A 420 -6.05 19.23 -2.22
CA GLY A 420 -7.24 19.83 -2.77
C GLY A 420 -7.18 20.06 -4.29
N GLU A 421 -5.98 20.10 -4.87
CA GLU A 421 -5.74 20.27 -6.32
C GLU A 421 -5.56 18.95 -7.06
N GLY A 422 -5.47 17.82 -6.32
CA GLY A 422 -5.28 16.49 -6.88
C GLY A 422 -6.41 16.10 -7.82
N LYS A 423 -6.04 15.71 -9.04
CA LYS A 423 -6.91 15.06 -10.02
C LYS A 423 -6.46 13.61 -10.19
N GLY A 424 -7.18 12.84 -10.96
CA GLY A 424 -6.77 11.47 -11.18
C GLY A 424 -7.29 10.85 -12.44
N GLU A 425 -7.01 9.59 -12.56
CA GLU A 425 -7.41 8.72 -13.67
C GLU A 425 -7.65 7.31 -13.17
N LEU A 426 -8.52 6.58 -13.85
CA LEU A 426 -8.50 5.12 -13.80
C LEU A 426 -8.14 4.62 -15.18
N VAL A 427 -7.02 3.88 -15.28
CA VAL A 427 -6.45 3.44 -16.55
C VAL A 427 -6.54 1.92 -16.65
N ALA A 428 -6.97 1.38 -17.80
CA ALA A 428 -6.92 -0.04 -18.08
C ALA A 428 -5.80 -0.36 -19.08
N LEU A 429 -4.95 -1.32 -18.71
CA LEU A 429 -3.83 -1.77 -19.55
C LEU A 429 -4.00 -3.24 -19.92
N ALA A 430 -3.63 -3.61 -21.15
CA ALA A 430 -3.52 -5.00 -21.55
C ALA A 430 -2.35 -5.67 -20.84
N LEU A 431 -2.60 -6.69 -20.01
CA LEU A 431 -1.61 -7.38 -19.18
C LEU A 431 -0.38 -7.86 -19.97
N GLY A 432 -0.58 -8.44 -21.14
CA GLY A 432 0.52 -9.03 -21.92
C GLY A 432 1.42 -8.00 -22.62
N THR A 433 0.99 -6.72 -22.76
CA THR A 433 1.69 -5.73 -23.60
C THR A 433 1.83 -4.33 -22.97
N GLY A 434 1.12 -4.04 -21.89
CA GLY A 434 1.05 -2.71 -21.28
C GLY A 434 0.28 -1.68 -22.13
N ARG A 435 -0.34 -2.07 -23.26
CA ARG A 435 -1.09 -1.14 -24.10
C ARG A 435 -2.31 -0.59 -23.38
N VAL A 436 -2.48 0.73 -23.37
CA VAL A 436 -3.67 1.40 -22.82
C VAL A 436 -4.90 0.95 -23.62
N LEU A 437 -5.90 0.44 -22.92
CA LEU A 437 -7.19 0.04 -23.48
C LEU A 437 -8.19 1.20 -23.38
N TRP A 438 -8.24 1.83 -22.23
CA TRP A 438 -9.01 3.04 -21.96
C TRP A 438 -8.38 3.81 -20.78
N ASP A 439 -8.72 5.07 -20.67
CA ASP A 439 -8.24 6.01 -19.64
C ASP A 439 -9.38 6.98 -19.31
N THR A 440 -9.88 6.91 -18.07
CA THR A 440 -10.99 7.74 -17.61
C THR A 440 -10.47 8.78 -16.62
N LYS A 441 -10.56 10.04 -17.00
CA LYS A 441 -10.14 11.17 -16.15
C LYS A 441 -11.13 11.41 -15.01
N LEU A 442 -10.61 11.69 -13.82
CA LEU A 442 -11.36 11.94 -12.60
C LEU A 442 -11.11 13.35 -12.08
N PRO A 443 -12.16 14.01 -11.55
CA PRO A 443 -12.02 15.38 -11.02
C PRO A 443 -11.22 15.43 -9.72
N GLN A 444 -11.06 14.28 -9.02
CA GLN A 444 -10.26 14.12 -7.82
C GLN A 444 -9.46 12.82 -7.90
N MET A 445 -8.31 12.75 -7.23
CA MET A 445 -7.44 11.58 -7.25
C MET A 445 -8.13 10.36 -6.65
N PRO A 446 -8.00 9.16 -7.27
CA PRO A 446 -8.33 7.92 -6.62
C PRO A 446 -7.30 7.66 -5.52
N ASP A 447 -7.77 7.40 -4.31
CA ASP A 447 -6.94 7.18 -3.13
C ASP A 447 -7.30 5.88 -2.40
N GLY A 448 -8.22 5.10 -2.97
CA GLY A 448 -8.48 3.70 -2.62
C GLY A 448 -8.06 2.79 -3.77
N ASP A 449 -7.75 1.56 -3.42
CA ASP A 449 -7.31 0.55 -4.37
C ASP A 449 -8.34 0.29 -5.48
N ALA A 450 -7.89 -0.20 -6.64
CA ALA A 450 -8.80 -0.80 -7.62
C ALA A 450 -9.30 -2.17 -7.14
N THR A 451 -10.57 -2.50 -7.35
CA THR A 451 -11.16 -3.82 -7.05
C THR A 451 -12.07 -4.24 -8.20
N VAL A 452 -11.81 -5.42 -8.78
CA VAL A 452 -12.62 -5.96 -9.88
C VAL A 452 -13.74 -6.85 -9.31
N VAL A 453 -14.96 -6.62 -9.79
CA VAL A 453 -16.11 -7.47 -9.51
C VAL A 453 -16.95 -7.64 -10.78
N ASN A 454 -17.04 -8.85 -11.31
CA ASN A 454 -17.75 -9.18 -12.54
C ASN A 454 -17.38 -8.23 -13.71
N ASP A 455 -18.33 -7.48 -14.23
CA ASP A 455 -18.16 -6.52 -15.33
C ASP A 455 -17.79 -5.08 -14.84
N LEU A 456 -17.45 -4.94 -13.55
CA LEU A 456 -17.11 -3.67 -12.93
C LEU A 456 -15.67 -3.61 -12.44
N VAL A 457 -15.12 -2.41 -12.37
CA VAL A 457 -13.98 -2.07 -11.53
C VAL A 457 -14.37 -0.92 -10.60
N LEU A 458 -14.01 -1.05 -9.33
CA LEU A 458 -14.37 -0.14 -8.26
C LEU A 458 -13.12 0.58 -7.76
N THR A 459 -13.26 1.83 -7.32
CA THR A 459 -12.26 2.54 -6.52
C THR A 459 -12.92 3.61 -5.67
N THR A 460 -12.19 4.21 -4.74
CA THR A 460 -12.64 5.40 -4.01
C THR A 460 -11.80 6.61 -4.43
N THR A 461 -12.39 7.81 -4.35
CA THR A 461 -11.67 9.06 -4.55
C THR A 461 -11.49 9.81 -3.24
N PHE A 462 -10.41 10.55 -3.09
CA PHE A 462 -10.03 11.23 -1.84
C PHE A 462 -11.15 12.12 -1.28
N ASP A 463 -11.92 12.76 -2.15
CA ASP A 463 -13.09 13.55 -1.74
C ASP A 463 -14.29 12.71 -1.25
N GLY A 464 -14.14 11.40 -1.09
CA GLY A 464 -15.13 10.51 -0.47
C GLY A 464 -16.21 9.98 -1.40
N PHE A 465 -15.92 9.75 -2.68
CA PHE A 465 -16.81 8.96 -3.53
C PHE A 465 -16.35 7.53 -3.67
N VAL A 466 -17.28 6.61 -3.66
CA VAL A 466 -17.13 5.25 -4.20
C VAL A 466 -17.59 5.29 -5.64
N LEU A 467 -16.75 4.86 -6.56
CA LEU A 467 -17.02 4.85 -7.99
C LEU A 467 -17.01 3.42 -8.53
N ALA A 468 -17.92 3.13 -9.45
CA ALA A 468 -17.93 1.90 -10.23
C ALA A 468 -17.87 2.24 -11.72
N PHE A 469 -16.98 1.55 -12.42
CA PHE A 469 -16.74 1.69 -13.85
C PHE A 469 -17.12 0.41 -14.55
N ASN A 470 -17.71 0.51 -15.73
CA ASN A 470 -17.77 -0.63 -16.64
C ASN A 470 -16.33 -0.97 -17.08
N ARG A 471 -15.86 -2.16 -16.76
CA ARG A 471 -14.46 -2.53 -16.95
C ARG A 471 -14.04 -2.65 -18.42
N SER A 472 -14.98 -2.76 -19.35
CA SER A 472 -14.68 -2.85 -20.80
C SER A 472 -14.53 -1.47 -21.44
N THR A 473 -15.24 -0.45 -20.92
CA THR A 473 -15.33 0.88 -21.55
C THR A 473 -14.71 1.99 -20.73
N GLY A 474 -14.48 1.77 -19.44
CA GLY A 474 -14.07 2.81 -18.50
C GLY A 474 -15.18 3.81 -18.11
N ALA A 475 -16.42 3.61 -18.59
CA ALA A 475 -17.53 4.50 -18.24
C ALA A 475 -17.94 4.35 -16.78
N ILE A 476 -18.10 5.47 -16.05
CA ILE A 476 -18.65 5.46 -14.69
C ILE A 476 -20.13 5.09 -14.78
N VAL A 477 -20.52 3.98 -14.14
CA VAL A 477 -21.91 3.46 -14.16
C VAL A 477 -22.62 3.65 -12.82
N TRP A 478 -21.87 3.89 -11.75
CA TRP A 478 -22.43 4.16 -10.42
C TRP A 478 -21.46 4.97 -9.58
N LYS A 479 -22.01 5.80 -8.68
CA LYS A 479 -21.25 6.57 -7.71
C LYS A 479 -22.04 6.76 -6.42
N GLN A 480 -21.36 6.71 -5.28
CA GLN A 480 -21.95 6.93 -3.97
C GLN A 480 -21.03 7.85 -3.14
N LYS A 481 -21.60 8.92 -2.60
CA LYS A 481 -20.88 9.81 -1.68
C LYS A 481 -20.88 9.21 -0.28
N LEU A 482 -19.70 9.19 0.36
CA LEU A 482 -19.50 8.84 1.76
C LEU A 482 -19.62 10.09 2.67
N PRO A 483 -19.89 9.90 3.98
CA PRO A 483 -20.07 11.02 4.92
C PRO A 483 -18.77 11.76 5.28
N ALA A 484 -17.60 11.24 4.90
CA ALA A 484 -16.31 11.90 5.02
C ALA A 484 -15.43 11.60 3.80
N PHE A 485 -14.23 12.17 3.74
CA PHE A 485 -13.20 11.81 2.76
C PHE A 485 -12.71 10.38 3.01
N THR A 486 -12.01 9.80 2.04
CA THR A 486 -11.54 8.44 2.17
C THR A 486 -10.25 8.18 1.40
N ASN A 487 -9.39 7.37 2.00
CA ASN A 487 -8.26 6.65 1.42
C ASN A 487 -8.43 5.14 1.63
N ALA A 488 -9.64 4.69 1.99
CA ALA A 488 -9.89 3.31 2.32
C ALA A 488 -10.11 2.46 1.06
N PRO A 489 -9.51 1.27 0.99
CA PRO A 489 -9.75 0.29 -0.07
C PRO A 489 -11.14 -0.33 0.03
N ILE A 490 -11.51 -1.07 -1.02
CA ILE A 490 -12.80 -1.76 -1.15
C ILE A 490 -12.58 -3.27 -1.11
N ALA A 491 -13.30 -3.96 -0.22
CA ALA A 491 -13.48 -5.40 -0.26
C ALA A 491 -14.90 -5.73 -0.73
N VAL A 492 -15.05 -6.79 -1.54
CA VAL A 492 -16.37 -7.23 -2.05
C VAL A 492 -16.55 -8.71 -1.79
N VAL A 493 -17.67 -9.08 -1.12
CA VAL A 493 -18.00 -10.47 -0.80
C VAL A 493 -19.49 -10.69 -1.05
N GLY A 494 -19.82 -11.66 -1.91
CA GLY A 494 -21.21 -11.97 -2.25
C GLY A 494 -21.94 -10.76 -2.84
N ASP A 495 -22.96 -10.27 -2.14
CA ASP A 495 -23.78 -9.11 -2.50
C ASP A 495 -23.36 -7.82 -1.77
N THR A 496 -22.22 -7.84 -1.05
CA THR A 496 -21.83 -6.80 -0.11
C THR A 496 -20.47 -6.19 -0.49
N LEU A 497 -20.40 -4.85 -0.48
CA LEU A 497 -19.20 -4.04 -0.64
C LEU A 497 -18.88 -3.38 0.71
N ILE A 498 -17.63 -3.47 1.16
CA ILE A 498 -17.18 -2.90 2.44
C ILE A 498 -16.03 -1.92 2.16
N THR A 499 -16.15 -0.71 2.70
CA THR A 499 -15.14 0.35 2.66
C THR A 499 -15.29 1.25 3.89
N ALA A 500 -14.63 2.41 3.92
CA ALA A 500 -14.80 3.36 5.01
C ALA A 500 -14.81 4.81 4.50
N ALA A 501 -15.57 5.66 5.19
CA ALA A 501 -15.35 7.09 5.26
C ALA A 501 -14.27 7.29 6.32
N SER A 502 -13.01 7.42 5.90
CA SER A 502 -11.86 7.21 6.80
C SER A 502 -11.12 8.49 7.18
N PHE A 503 -11.29 9.55 6.40
CA PHE A 503 -10.51 10.77 6.57
C PHE A 503 -11.44 11.97 6.84
N PRO A 504 -11.39 12.58 8.05
CA PRO A 504 -12.28 13.70 8.37
C PRO A 504 -11.82 14.96 7.64
N GLY A 505 -12.56 15.36 6.60
CA GLY A 505 -12.25 16.54 5.78
C GLY A 505 -12.83 17.87 6.28
N GLY A 506 -13.70 17.85 7.31
CA GLY A 506 -14.34 19.07 7.78
C GLY A 506 -15.35 18.88 8.92
N LYS A 507 -15.93 19.99 9.36
CA LYS A 507 -16.92 20.03 10.44
C LYS A 507 -18.17 19.23 10.06
N GLY A 508 -18.61 18.31 10.95
CA GLY A 508 -19.80 17.48 10.77
C GLY A 508 -19.58 16.22 9.95
N GLN A 509 -18.36 15.96 9.48
CA GLN A 509 -18.01 14.69 8.85
C GLN A 509 -17.72 13.63 9.92
N THR A 510 -18.22 12.42 9.69
CA THR A 510 -18.08 11.29 10.60
C THR A 510 -17.34 10.16 9.92
N THR A 511 -16.25 9.73 10.55
CA THR A 511 -15.49 8.57 10.07
C THR A 511 -16.18 7.29 10.52
N GLN A 512 -16.39 6.38 9.56
CA GLN A 512 -17.08 5.11 9.81
C GLN A 512 -16.76 4.09 8.73
N VAL A 513 -16.67 2.82 9.10
CA VAL A 513 -16.75 1.72 8.14
C VAL A 513 -18.19 1.63 7.63
N VAL A 514 -18.32 1.36 6.34
CA VAL A 514 -19.62 1.25 5.68
C VAL A 514 -19.68 -0.05 4.89
N ALA A 515 -20.73 -0.83 5.10
CA ALA A 515 -21.09 -1.92 4.22
C ALA A 515 -22.30 -1.52 3.38
N PHE A 516 -22.15 -1.59 2.07
CA PHE A 516 -23.26 -1.49 1.11
C PHE A 516 -23.67 -2.89 0.70
N ARG A 517 -24.99 -3.13 0.58
CA ARG A 517 -25.54 -4.41 0.13
C ARG A 517 -26.64 -4.19 -0.88
N LEU A 518 -26.77 -5.12 -1.85
CA LEU A 518 -27.89 -5.08 -2.81
C LEU A 518 -29.22 -5.12 -2.08
N GLY A 519 -30.12 -4.16 -2.40
CA GLY A 519 -31.44 -4.03 -1.81
C GLY A 519 -31.49 -3.52 -0.36
N ALA A 520 -30.37 -3.09 0.22
CA ALA A 520 -30.39 -2.45 1.53
C ALA A 520 -30.86 -0.99 1.44
N HIS A 521 -31.46 -0.46 2.53
CA HIS A 521 -32.05 0.88 2.60
C HIS A 521 -31.70 1.61 3.91
N GLY A 522 -30.58 1.27 4.55
CA GLY A 522 -30.10 1.98 5.74
C GLY A 522 -29.53 3.37 5.41
N SER A 523 -29.11 4.06 6.44
CA SER A 523 -28.48 5.36 6.36
C SER A 523 -27.08 5.33 6.98
N PHE A 524 -26.26 6.32 6.64
CA PHE A 524 -25.01 6.57 7.36
C PHE A 524 -25.31 6.92 8.82
N SER A 525 -24.42 6.52 9.73
CA SER A 525 -24.53 6.95 11.12
C SER A 525 -24.32 8.46 11.20
N ASP A 526 -25.23 9.16 11.88
CA ASP A 526 -25.14 10.60 12.14
C ASP A 526 -24.06 10.95 13.19
N GLY A 527 -23.07 10.05 13.34
CA GLY A 527 -21.99 10.23 14.30
C GLY A 527 -22.49 10.49 15.71
N GLY A 528 -22.92 9.44 16.41
CA GLY A 528 -22.98 9.42 17.87
C GLY A 528 -21.56 9.46 18.48
N GLY A 529 -20.58 10.03 17.74
CA GLY A 529 -19.33 10.47 18.30
C GLY A 529 -19.67 11.57 19.25
N THR A 530 -19.26 11.44 20.51
CA THR A 530 -19.24 12.46 21.54
C THR A 530 -19.31 13.84 20.89
N LYS A 531 -20.44 14.53 21.07
CA LYS A 531 -20.51 15.97 20.79
C LYS A 531 -19.28 16.57 21.44
N MET A 532 -18.27 16.91 20.65
CA MET A 532 -17.29 17.84 21.15
C MET A 532 -18.09 19.04 21.60
N ALA A 533 -18.07 19.29 22.90
CA ALA A 533 -18.86 20.31 23.54
C ALA A 533 -18.69 21.61 22.75
N THR A 534 -19.75 21.99 22.03
CA THR A 534 -19.88 23.32 21.45
C THR A 534 -20.14 24.26 22.61
N GLY A 535 -19.08 24.83 23.17
CA GLY A 535 -19.22 25.78 24.26
C GLY A 535 -18.08 25.85 25.25
N GLY A 536 -16.84 25.56 24.81
CA GLY A 536 -15.64 25.83 25.59
C GLY A 536 -14.61 26.58 24.75
N THR A 537 -13.92 27.56 25.33
CA THR A 537 -12.71 28.16 24.74
C THR A 537 -11.79 27.03 24.30
N ALA A 538 -11.46 26.96 22.99
CA ALA A 538 -10.60 25.89 22.46
C ALA A 538 -9.26 25.92 23.21
N ASN A 539 -8.86 24.79 23.80
CA ASN A 539 -7.59 24.67 24.50
C ASN A 539 -6.47 24.46 23.45
N GLY A 540 -5.65 25.48 23.21
CA GLY A 540 -4.56 25.44 22.24
C GLY A 540 -3.53 24.33 22.51
N ALA A 541 -3.24 24.01 23.77
CA ALA A 541 -2.35 22.91 24.14
C ALA A 541 -2.93 21.54 23.73
N ALA A 542 -4.23 21.33 23.94
CA ALA A 542 -4.91 20.09 23.54
C ALA A 542 -4.97 19.96 22.00
N VAL A 543 -5.21 21.06 21.27
CA VAL A 543 -5.18 21.07 19.81
C VAL A 543 -3.77 20.74 19.29
N PHE A 544 -2.74 21.31 19.91
CA PHE A 544 -1.34 21.03 19.57
C PHE A 544 -0.99 19.56 19.80
N ALA A 545 -1.30 19.02 20.97
CA ALA A 545 -1.02 17.63 21.32
C ALA A 545 -1.67 16.64 20.34
N ALA A 546 -2.90 16.94 19.91
CA ALA A 546 -3.65 16.06 19.02
C ALA A 546 -3.22 16.14 17.55
N ASN A 547 -2.65 17.28 17.07
CA ASN A 547 -2.49 17.51 15.63
C ASN A 547 -1.06 17.93 15.23
N CYS A 548 -0.21 18.35 16.15
CA CYS A 548 1.06 18.99 15.83
C CYS A 548 2.26 18.31 16.49
N ALA A 549 2.05 17.70 17.67
CA ALA A 549 3.11 17.16 18.53
C ALA A 549 3.89 16.00 17.88
N SER A 550 3.27 15.24 16.99
CA SER A 550 3.92 14.14 16.28
C SER A 550 4.99 14.61 15.30
N CYS A 551 4.82 15.83 14.74
CA CYS A 551 5.72 16.36 13.73
C CYS A 551 6.65 17.46 14.27
N HIS A 552 6.23 18.22 15.28
CA HIS A 552 6.97 19.38 15.78
C HIS A 552 7.51 19.18 17.20
N THR A 553 8.75 19.64 17.41
CA THR A 553 9.28 19.81 18.76
C THR A 553 8.72 21.09 19.38
N LEU A 554 8.16 20.98 20.59
CA LEU A 554 7.75 22.11 21.45
C LEU A 554 7.84 21.68 22.91
N LYS A 555 8.80 22.22 23.66
CA LYS A 555 9.10 21.82 25.05
C LYS A 555 7.90 21.99 25.99
N ALA A 556 7.16 23.08 25.86
CA ALA A 556 5.97 23.35 26.65
C ALA A 556 4.83 22.34 26.49
N ALA A 557 4.84 21.59 25.38
CA ALA A 557 3.91 20.51 25.07
C ALA A 557 4.50 19.12 25.31
N HIS A 558 5.71 19.00 25.84
CA HIS A 558 6.50 17.77 25.91
C HIS A 558 6.59 17.03 24.55
N ALA A 559 6.54 17.78 23.44
CA ALA A 559 6.56 17.25 22.09
C ALA A 559 8.00 17.23 21.55
N THR A 560 8.38 16.08 20.97
CA THR A 560 9.73 15.81 20.46
C THR A 560 9.73 15.47 18.96
N GLY A 561 8.62 15.73 18.25
CA GLY A 561 8.48 15.45 16.83
C GLY A 561 9.55 16.17 16.02
N ALA A 562 10.20 15.43 15.09
CA ALA A 562 11.34 15.91 14.30
C ALA A 562 11.04 16.02 12.79
N ALA A 563 9.85 15.62 12.35
CA ALA A 563 9.42 15.72 10.95
C ALA A 563 9.17 17.17 10.50
N GLY A 564 8.79 18.04 11.42
CA GLY A 564 8.63 19.48 11.19
C GLY A 564 9.69 20.31 11.94
N PRO A 565 9.73 21.64 11.70
CA PRO A 565 10.65 22.53 12.40
C PRO A 565 10.48 22.46 13.91
N ASN A 566 11.61 22.57 14.64
CA ASN A 566 11.61 22.78 16.08
C ASN A 566 11.06 24.17 16.40
N LEU A 567 9.87 24.23 16.98
CA LEU A 567 9.15 25.47 17.22
C LEU A 567 9.80 26.32 18.33
N ASP A 568 10.50 25.71 19.29
CA ASP A 568 11.25 26.43 20.31
C ASP A 568 12.44 27.21 19.72
N GLN A 569 13.05 26.69 18.65
CA GLN A 569 14.09 27.39 17.91
C GLN A 569 13.52 28.42 16.96
N LEU A 570 12.41 28.09 16.28
CA LEU A 570 11.79 28.94 15.27
C LEU A 570 11.09 30.17 15.87
N ARG A 571 10.44 30.02 17.04
CA ARG A 571 9.66 31.04 17.75
C ARG A 571 8.73 31.84 16.83
N PRO A 572 7.83 31.14 16.13
CA PRO A 572 7.02 31.79 15.11
C PRO A 572 5.96 32.72 15.76
N PRO A 573 5.69 33.90 15.16
CA PRO A 573 4.59 34.74 15.62
C PRO A 573 3.23 34.12 15.33
N GLU A 574 2.22 34.44 16.15
CA GLU A 574 0.88 33.84 16.09
C GLU A 574 0.25 33.89 14.70
N SER A 575 0.38 35.01 13.99
CA SER A 575 -0.16 35.16 12.63
C SER A 575 0.49 34.21 11.60
N VAL A 576 1.77 33.90 11.78
CA VAL A 576 2.49 32.93 10.93
C VAL A 576 2.02 31.52 11.22
N VAL A 577 1.87 31.18 12.51
CA VAL A 577 1.34 29.87 12.90
C VAL A 577 -0.08 29.69 12.37
N ALA A 578 -0.96 30.67 12.57
CA ALA A 578 -2.34 30.59 12.11
C ALA A 578 -2.43 30.38 10.59
N ARG A 579 -1.65 31.13 9.82
CA ARG A 579 -1.59 30.98 8.37
C ARG A 579 -1.04 29.61 7.94
N GLN A 580 0.05 29.16 8.56
CA GLN A 580 0.69 27.88 8.26
C GLN A 580 -0.22 26.70 8.61
N VAL A 581 -0.88 26.76 9.77
CA VAL A 581 -1.88 25.76 10.18
C VAL A 581 -3.08 25.76 9.22
N THR A 582 -3.54 26.93 8.77
CA THR A 582 -4.67 27.01 7.85
C THR A 582 -4.32 26.42 6.48
N ASN A 583 -3.17 26.82 5.91
CA ASN A 583 -2.86 26.59 4.49
C ASN A 583 -1.91 25.39 4.27
N GLY A 584 -1.21 24.92 5.31
CA GLY A 584 -0.14 23.94 5.16
C GLY A 584 1.07 24.49 4.42
N GLY A 585 1.89 23.59 3.87
CA GLY A 585 3.06 23.92 3.04
C GLY A 585 4.39 23.47 3.66
N GLY A 586 5.39 23.19 2.83
CA GLY A 586 6.70 22.70 3.28
C GLY A 586 6.63 21.33 3.96
N GLY A 587 5.74 20.42 3.54
CA GLY A 587 5.50 19.11 4.17
C GLY A 587 4.48 19.14 5.31
N MET A 588 4.02 20.30 5.76
CA MET A 588 2.96 20.42 6.75
C MET A 588 1.58 20.36 6.08
N PRO A 589 0.67 19.45 6.51
CA PRO A 589 -0.68 19.42 5.96
C PRO A 589 -1.48 20.67 6.29
N ALA A 590 -2.41 21.03 5.40
CA ALA A 590 -3.37 22.11 5.64
C ALA A 590 -4.43 21.65 6.66
N PHE A 591 -4.69 22.48 7.68
CA PHE A 591 -5.71 22.23 8.69
C PHE A 591 -6.93 23.16 8.57
N GLY A 592 -6.98 24.05 7.58
CA GLY A 592 -8.07 25.02 7.40
C GLY A 592 -9.46 24.41 7.21
N GLY A 593 -9.55 23.15 6.73
CA GLY A 593 -10.80 22.37 6.68
C GLY A 593 -10.95 21.34 7.80
N ARG A 594 -9.92 21.13 8.64
CA ARG A 594 -9.83 20.08 9.68
C ARG A 594 -9.99 20.65 11.09
N LEU A 595 -9.51 21.85 11.32
CA LEU A 595 -9.66 22.59 12.57
C LEU A 595 -10.60 23.77 12.36
N THR A 596 -11.43 24.08 13.34
CA THR A 596 -12.25 25.30 13.33
C THR A 596 -11.35 26.54 13.44
N GLN A 597 -11.82 27.69 12.97
CA GLN A 597 -11.09 28.96 13.12
C GLN A 597 -10.72 29.23 14.60
N THR A 598 -11.61 28.87 15.53
CA THR A 598 -11.34 28.99 16.97
C THR A 598 -10.20 28.06 17.44
N GLN A 599 -10.13 26.83 16.91
CA GLN A 599 -9.05 25.90 17.22
C GLN A 599 -7.72 26.33 16.57
N ILE A 600 -7.77 26.84 15.34
CA ILE A 600 -6.59 27.40 14.66
C ILE A 600 -6.05 28.60 15.43
N ALA A 601 -6.92 29.53 15.83
CA ALA A 601 -6.52 30.68 16.65
C ALA A 601 -5.94 30.23 18.00
N ALA A 602 -6.58 29.26 18.67
CA ALA A 602 -6.12 28.76 19.97
C ALA A 602 -4.76 28.08 19.89
N VAL A 603 -4.52 27.21 18.88
CA VAL A 603 -3.21 26.56 18.72
C VAL A 603 -2.13 27.55 18.27
N ALA A 604 -2.47 28.53 17.43
CA ALA A 604 -1.55 29.58 17.01
C ALA A 604 -1.11 30.43 18.20
N HIS A 605 -2.05 30.83 19.04
CA HIS A 605 -1.78 31.54 20.28
C HIS A 605 -0.91 30.71 21.24
N TYR A 606 -1.26 29.44 21.43
CA TYR A 606 -0.51 28.53 22.30
C TYR A 606 0.96 28.39 21.87
N VAL A 607 1.20 28.10 20.59
CA VAL A 607 2.56 27.98 20.04
C VAL A 607 3.33 29.29 20.20
N ALA A 608 2.77 30.41 19.78
CA ALA A 608 3.43 31.71 19.87
C ALA A 608 3.72 32.14 21.32
N ALA A 609 2.84 31.78 22.26
CA ALA A 609 2.99 32.10 23.67
C ALA A 609 4.03 31.23 24.39
N THR A 610 4.32 30.00 23.90
CA THR A 610 5.11 29.02 24.66
C THR A 610 6.43 28.62 23.98
N ALA A 611 6.57 28.83 22.66
CA ALA A 611 7.78 28.46 21.92
C ALA A 611 9.03 29.20 22.44
N GLY A 612 10.04 28.43 22.79
CA GLY A 612 11.33 28.93 23.28
C GLY A 612 11.33 29.47 24.73
N LYS A 613 10.35 29.03 25.54
CA LYS A 613 10.28 29.35 26.98
C LYS A 613 10.67 28.15 27.82
#